data_f10790d1be107d48ef8235a80f03a888
#
_entry.id   f10790d1be107d48ef8235a80f03a888
#
_cell.length_a   1.000
_cell.length_b   1.000
_cell.length_c   1.000
_cell.angle_alpha   90.00
_cell.angle_beta   90.00
_cell.angle_gamma   90.00
#
_symmetry.space_group_name_H-M   'P 1'
#
loop_
_entity.id
_entity.type
_entity.pdbx_description
1 polymer ?
#
loop_
_entity_poly.entity_id
_entity_poly.type
_entity_poly.pdbx_seq_one_letter_code
_entity_poly.pdbx_strand_id
1 'polypeptide(L)'
;AGFDAGRLMPGWDAESWGYHGDDGGRFHGDGAAVARGDTFGRGDVVGCGVDRGRREVFFTRNGVSVGGIPLSQKDLDEPLYPCVGLDHGDAVEVNFGAEPFAYDVRSRDGGKDLGRALSKQCAPLAGGSVNTGCFCRPRADS
;
A
#
# COMPACT_ATOMS: atom_id res chain seq x y z
N ALA A 1 -17.87 9.33 3.71
CA ALA A 1 -17.55 8.60 2.48
C ALA A 1 -16.50 7.55 2.81
N GLY A 2 -16.25 6.60 1.96
CA GLY A 2 -15.25 5.57 2.10
C GLY A 2 -14.89 5.02 0.71
N PHE A 3 -13.82 4.28 0.63
CA PHE A 3 -13.33 3.71 -0.62
C PHE A 3 -14.32 2.70 -1.22
N ASP A 4 -14.63 2.85 -2.52
CA ASP A 4 -15.51 1.94 -3.26
C ASP A 4 -14.68 0.85 -3.99
N ALA A 5 -14.36 -0.21 -3.26
CA ALA A 5 -13.58 -1.33 -3.78
C ALA A 5 -14.25 -2.09 -4.96
N GLY A 6 -15.54 -1.89 -5.18
CA GLY A 6 -16.27 -2.50 -6.30
C GLY A 6 -16.13 -1.74 -7.63
N ARG A 7 -15.60 -0.53 -7.60
CA ARG A 7 -15.57 0.36 -8.77
C ARG A 7 -14.22 1.02 -9.04
N LEU A 8 -13.40 1.18 -8.01
CA LEU A 8 -12.18 1.97 -8.10
C LEU A 8 -10.96 1.12 -7.74
N MET A 9 -9.87 1.40 -8.42
CA MET A 9 -8.56 0.93 -7.97
C MET A 9 -8.11 1.77 -6.76
N PRO A 10 -7.45 1.15 -5.77
CA PRO A 10 -6.90 1.90 -4.64
C PRO A 10 -6.01 3.06 -5.09
N GLY A 11 -6.24 4.23 -4.52
CA GLY A 11 -5.56 5.47 -4.87
C GLY A 11 -6.29 6.34 -5.90
N TRP A 12 -7.38 5.86 -6.51
CA TRP A 12 -8.14 6.64 -7.49
C TRP A 12 -9.19 7.56 -6.87
N ASP A 13 -9.23 7.65 -5.57
CA ASP A 13 -10.05 8.62 -4.84
C ASP A 13 -9.31 9.14 -3.59
N ALA A 14 -9.93 10.10 -2.92
CA ALA A 14 -9.39 10.72 -1.72
C ALA A 14 -9.46 9.83 -0.47
N GLU A 15 -10.07 8.66 -0.56
CA GLU A 15 -10.24 7.72 0.55
C GLU A 15 -9.28 6.54 0.48
N SER A 16 -8.36 6.56 -0.47
CA SER A 16 -7.40 5.47 -0.67
C SER A 16 -6.03 5.94 -1.16
N TRP A 17 -5.03 5.13 -0.91
CA TRP A 17 -3.63 5.34 -1.33
C TRP A 17 -3.14 4.05 -1.98
N GLY A 18 -2.58 4.14 -3.16
CA GLY A 18 -2.20 2.97 -3.94
C GLY A 18 -0.85 3.07 -4.65
N TYR A 19 -0.20 1.91 -4.80
CA TYR A 19 0.97 1.70 -5.65
C TYR A 19 0.61 0.66 -6.70
N HIS A 20 0.66 1.03 -7.97
CA HIS A 20 0.22 0.22 -9.09
C HIS A 20 1.38 -0.47 -9.80
N GLY A 21 1.20 -1.75 -10.10
CA GLY A 21 2.25 -2.57 -10.66
C GLY A 21 2.51 -2.35 -12.15
N ASP A 22 1.48 -2.01 -12.89
CA ASP A 22 1.54 -1.89 -14.35
C ASP A 22 2.29 -0.64 -14.84
N ASP A 23 2.21 0.45 -14.07
CA ASP A 23 2.82 1.73 -14.44
C ASP A 23 3.79 2.29 -13.40
N GLY A 24 3.95 1.63 -12.26
CA GLY A 24 4.79 2.09 -11.15
C GLY A 24 4.29 3.36 -10.48
N GLY A 25 3.04 3.73 -10.71
CA GLY A 25 2.44 4.95 -10.17
C GLY A 25 2.04 4.81 -8.72
N ARG A 26 2.24 5.88 -7.94
CA ARG A 26 1.65 6.06 -6.62
C ARG A 26 0.49 7.04 -6.73
N PHE A 27 -0.66 6.65 -6.22
CA PHE A 27 -1.93 7.35 -6.45
C PHE A 27 -2.62 7.71 -5.15
N HIS A 28 -3.20 8.91 -5.13
CA HIS A 28 -4.14 9.36 -4.11
C HIS A 28 -4.92 10.56 -4.65
N GLY A 29 -6.23 10.49 -4.61
CA GLY A 29 -7.10 11.62 -4.87
C GLY A 29 -7.99 11.53 -6.10
N ASP A 30 -7.43 11.56 -7.31
CA ASP A 30 -8.21 11.76 -8.54
C ASP A 30 -7.82 10.82 -9.69
N GLY A 31 -7.05 9.79 -9.40
CA GLY A 31 -6.56 8.88 -10.44
C GLY A 31 -5.33 9.37 -11.19
N ALA A 32 -4.84 10.57 -10.89
CA ALA A 32 -3.53 11.02 -11.36
C ALA A 32 -2.42 10.50 -10.45
N ALA A 33 -1.32 10.04 -11.04
CA ALA A 33 -0.18 9.60 -10.25
C ALA A 33 0.49 10.78 -9.53
N VAL A 34 0.61 10.68 -8.21
CA VAL A 34 1.38 11.63 -7.40
C VAL A 34 2.87 11.55 -7.74
N ALA A 35 3.35 10.34 -7.97
CA ALA A 35 4.71 10.06 -8.43
C ALA A 35 4.74 8.71 -9.16
N ARG A 36 5.77 8.50 -9.97
CA ARG A 36 6.02 7.24 -10.67
C ARG A 36 7.38 6.67 -10.29
N GLY A 37 7.50 5.37 -10.36
CA GLY A 37 8.71 4.62 -10.09
C GLY A 37 8.69 3.27 -10.79
N ASP A 38 9.36 2.28 -10.21
CA ASP A 38 9.46 0.95 -10.78
C ASP A 38 8.09 0.26 -10.83
N THR A 39 7.83 -0.41 -11.94
CA THR A 39 6.72 -1.35 -12.08
C THR A 39 6.99 -2.60 -11.26
N PHE A 40 5.96 -3.35 -10.95
CA PHE A 40 6.09 -4.66 -10.34
C PHE A 40 5.11 -5.67 -10.93
N GLY A 41 5.42 -6.92 -10.75
CA GLY A 41 4.60 -8.01 -11.26
C GLY A 41 4.92 -9.31 -10.54
N ARG A 42 4.71 -10.40 -11.25
CA ARG A 42 4.93 -11.75 -10.73
C ARG A 42 6.35 -11.94 -10.19
N GLY A 43 6.47 -12.49 -8.99
CA GLY A 43 7.74 -12.73 -8.32
C GLY A 43 8.23 -11.56 -7.47
N ASP A 44 7.65 -10.39 -7.60
CA ASP A 44 8.00 -9.24 -6.77
C ASP A 44 7.29 -9.30 -5.42
N VAL A 45 7.99 -8.84 -4.38
CA VAL A 45 7.44 -8.65 -3.04
C VAL A 45 7.17 -7.16 -2.85
N VAL A 46 5.90 -6.81 -2.73
CA VAL A 46 5.46 -5.43 -2.55
C VAL A 46 4.94 -5.24 -1.14
N GLY A 47 5.34 -4.16 -0.51
CA GLY A 47 4.89 -3.80 0.82
C GLY A 47 4.26 -2.40 0.85
N CYS A 48 3.40 -2.18 1.82
CA CYS A 48 2.92 -0.86 2.17
C CYS A 48 2.82 -0.71 3.69
N GLY A 49 2.98 0.50 4.16
CA GLY A 49 2.91 0.81 5.58
C GLY A 49 2.48 2.24 5.84
N VAL A 50 2.01 2.48 7.05
CA VAL A 50 1.71 3.84 7.55
C VAL A 50 2.80 4.24 8.53
N ASP A 51 3.51 5.30 8.21
CA ASP A 51 4.49 5.92 9.09
C ASP A 51 3.86 7.16 9.75
N ARG A 52 3.45 7.00 11.00
CA ARG A 52 2.79 8.09 11.74
C ARG A 52 3.77 9.20 12.12
N GLY A 53 5.03 8.88 12.33
CA GLY A 53 6.07 9.87 12.66
C GLY A 53 6.38 10.77 11.47
N ARG A 54 6.47 10.22 10.29
CA ARG A 54 6.70 10.95 9.03
C ARG A 54 5.43 11.42 8.35
N ARG A 55 4.28 10.97 8.84
CA ARG A 55 2.95 11.26 8.28
C ARG A 55 2.85 10.87 6.81
N GLU A 56 3.10 9.62 6.52
CA GLU A 56 2.99 9.11 5.15
C GLU A 56 2.51 7.67 5.08
N VAL A 57 1.84 7.33 4.00
CA VAL A 57 1.77 5.97 3.51
C VAL A 57 3.01 5.75 2.67
N PHE A 58 3.78 4.71 2.96
CA PHE A 58 4.98 4.37 2.18
C PHE A 58 4.82 3.01 1.49
N PHE A 59 5.56 2.83 0.42
CA PHE A 59 5.56 1.61 -0.36
C PHE A 59 6.97 1.06 -0.50
N THR A 60 7.06 -0.25 -0.64
CA THR A 60 8.33 -0.96 -0.83
C THR A 60 8.20 -1.98 -1.95
N ARG A 61 9.31 -2.27 -2.61
CA ARG A 61 9.43 -3.32 -3.61
C ARG A 61 10.73 -4.09 -3.38
N ASN A 62 10.61 -5.40 -3.22
CA ASN A 62 11.76 -6.30 -2.99
C ASN A 62 12.71 -5.81 -1.88
N GLY A 63 12.14 -5.36 -0.77
CA GLY A 63 12.91 -4.90 0.39
C GLY A 63 13.46 -3.47 0.29
N VAL A 64 13.12 -2.71 -0.75
CA VAL A 64 13.59 -1.34 -0.97
C VAL A 64 12.41 -0.37 -0.97
N SER A 65 12.56 0.77 -0.30
CA SER A 65 11.53 1.82 -0.34
C SER A 65 11.46 2.44 -1.74
N VAL A 66 10.23 2.55 -2.25
CA VAL A 66 9.94 3.23 -3.52
C VAL A 66 9.32 4.61 -3.30
N GLY A 67 9.21 5.04 -2.05
CA GLY A 67 8.67 6.34 -1.66
C GLY A 67 7.30 6.26 -1.02
N GLY A 68 6.73 7.40 -0.69
CA GLY A 68 5.46 7.51 0.02
C GLY A 68 4.56 8.61 -0.51
N ILE A 69 3.39 8.71 0.11
CA ILE A 69 2.39 9.74 -0.12
C ILE A 69 2.07 10.37 1.24
N PRO A 70 2.16 11.71 1.36
CA PRO A 70 1.87 12.38 2.62
C PRO A 70 0.44 12.12 3.13
N LEU A 71 0.30 12.02 4.44
CA LEU A 71 -0.97 11.95 5.16
C LEU A 71 -1.24 13.26 5.89
N SER A 72 -2.46 13.75 5.77
CA SER A 72 -2.95 14.85 6.59
C SER A 72 -3.20 14.40 8.04
N GLN A 73 -3.38 15.34 8.96
CA GLN A 73 -3.78 14.99 10.34
C GLN A 73 -5.13 14.24 10.34
N LYS A 74 -6.07 14.69 9.52
CA LYS A 74 -7.37 14.01 9.38
C LYS A 74 -7.22 12.56 8.96
N ASP A 75 -6.28 12.26 8.05
CA ASP A 75 -6.02 10.90 7.60
C ASP A 75 -5.48 10.01 8.73
N LEU A 76 -4.69 10.58 9.63
CA LEU A 76 -4.14 9.88 10.78
C LEU A 76 -5.14 9.66 11.91
N ASP A 77 -6.18 10.50 12.01
CA ASP A 77 -7.21 10.42 13.03
C ASP A 77 -8.26 9.36 12.72
N GLU A 78 -8.35 8.93 11.46
CA GLU A 78 -9.27 7.89 11.02
C GLU A 78 -8.57 6.54 10.81
N PRO A 79 -9.26 5.41 11.01
CA PRO A 79 -8.67 4.10 10.78
C PRO A 79 -8.40 3.88 9.29
N LEU A 80 -7.20 3.33 9.00
CA LEU A 80 -6.79 2.92 7.66
C LEU A 80 -6.71 1.40 7.60
N TYR A 81 -7.24 0.82 6.54
CA TYR A 81 -7.26 -0.62 6.32
C TYR A 81 -6.43 -0.98 5.09
N PRO A 82 -5.68 -2.08 5.15
CA PRO A 82 -5.00 -2.56 3.96
C PRO A 82 -6.00 -3.11 2.96
N CYS A 83 -5.75 -2.83 1.71
CA CYS A 83 -6.50 -3.37 0.60
C CYS A 83 -5.56 -3.78 -0.54
N VAL A 84 -6.02 -4.68 -1.38
CA VAL A 84 -5.31 -5.15 -2.57
C VAL A 84 -6.29 -5.18 -3.73
N GLY A 85 -5.89 -4.58 -4.84
CA GLY A 85 -6.60 -4.68 -6.11
C GLY A 85 -5.97 -5.79 -6.95
N LEU A 86 -6.78 -6.69 -7.50
CA LEU A 86 -6.34 -7.79 -8.33
C LEU A 86 -7.20 -7.84 -9.59
N ASP A 87 -6.60 -8.22 -10.71
CA ASP A 87 -7.33 -8.56 -11.91
C ASP A 87 -8.01 -9.94 -11.74
N HIS A 88 -9.03 -10.19 -12.55
CA HIS A 88 -9.75 -11.46 -12.49
C HIS A 88 -8.82 -12.64 -12.73
N GLY A 89 -8.84 -13.61 -11.81
CA GLY A 89 -8.00 -14.80 -11.87
C GLY A 89 -6.62 -14.64 -11.25
N ASP A 90 -6.24 -13.44 -10.82
CA ASP A 90 -4.98 -13.22 -10.11
C ASP A 90 -5.09 -13.64 -8.64
N ALA A 91 -3.94 -13.97 -8.06
CA ALA A 91 -3.83 -14.33 -6.66
C ALA A 91 -2.56 -13.75 -6.04
N VAL A 92 -2.64 -13.41 -4.76
CA VAL A 92 -1.50 -12.95 -3.97
C VAL A 92 -1.45 -13.67 -2.64
N GLU A 93 -0.26 -13.84 -2.14
CA GLU A 93 -0.01 -14.22 -0.74
C GLU A 93 0.23 -12.97 0.08
N VAL A 94 -0.47 -12.84 1.21
CA VAL A 94 -0.39 -11.67 2.08
C VAL A 94 0.29 -12.05 3.39
N ASN A 95 1.37 -11.35 3.73
CA ASN A 95 2.06 -11.48 5.01
C ASN A 95 1.73 -10.30 5.92
N PHE A 96 1.05 -10.54 7.02
CA PHE A 96 0.73 -9.57 8.06
C PHE A 96 1.68 -9.61 9.26
N GLY A 97 2.88 -10.16 9.09
CA GLY A 97 3.88 -10.28 10.13
C GLY A 97 4.02 -11.69 10.71
N ALA A 98 3.37 -12.71 10.13
CA ALA A 98 3.60 -14.11 10.50
C ALA A 98 5.02 -14.55 10.09
N GLU A 99 5.53 -14.00 8.99
CA GLU A 99 6.89 -14.20 8.51
C GLU A 99 7.66 -12.86 8.52
N PRO A 100 9.00 -12.87 8.54
CA PRO A 100 9.79 -11.66 8.42
C PRO A 100 9.44 -10.88 7.13
N PHE A 101 9.39 -9.55 7.25
CA PHE A 101 9.21 -8.71 6.07
C PHE A 101 10.52 -8.60 5.28
N ALA A 102 10.41 -8.50 3.95
CA ALA A 102 11.58 -8.24 3.10
C ALA A 102 12.17 -6.85 3.35
N TYR A 103 11.33 -5.88 3.68
CA TYR A 103 11.76 -4.53 4.05
C TYR A 103 12.02 -4.43 5.55
N ASP A 104 13.18 -3.92 5.94
CA ASP A 104 13.48 -3.63 7.34
C ASP A 104 12.80 -2.33 7.79
N VAL A 105 11.64 -2.46 8.42
CA VAL A 105 10.86 -1.31 8.91
C VAL A 105 11.59 -0.50 9.98
N ARG A 106 12.54 -1.10 10.69
CA ARG A 106 13.34 -0.43 11.72
C ARG A 106 14.31 0.58 11.11
N SER A 107 14.73 0.36 9.86
CA SER A 107 15.63 1.26 9.16
C SER A 107 15.03 2.64 8.92
N ARG A 108 13.70 2.77 8.90
CA ARG A 108 13.02 4.06 8.74
C ARG A 108 13.20 5.00 9.92
N ASP A 109 13.35 4.46 11.11
CA ASP A 109 13.39 5.23 12.37
C ASP A 109 14.79 5.32 12.98
N GLY A 110 15.83 4.95 12.27
CA GLY A 110 17.17 4.89 12.84
C GLY A 110 17.26 3.94 14.03
N GLY A 111 16.46 2.87 14.03
CA GLY A 111 16.43 1.85 15.09
C GLY A 111 15.55 2.18 16.29
N LYS A 112 14.77 3.26 16.25
CA LYS A 112 13.75 3.55 17.27
C LYS A 112 12.51 2.71 17.02
N ASP A 113 11.91 2.22 18.11
CA ASP A 113 10.72 1.40 18.07
C ASP A 113 9.54 2.19 17.47
N LEU A 114 9.22 1.88 16.22
CA LEU A 114 7.99 2.37 15.58
C LEU A 114 6.83 1.67 16.23
N GLY A 115 6.12 2.33 17.12
CA GLY A 115 4.87 1.84 17.66
C GLY A 115 3.97 1.35 16.54
N ARG A 116 3.95 0.03 16.30
CA ARG A 116 3.10 -0.72 15.36
C ARG A 116 2.86 -0.04 14.01
N ALA A 117 3.89 0.14 13.21
CA ALA A 117 3.69 0.25 11.77
C ALA A 117 3.14 -1.10 11.28
N LEU A 118 1.89 -1.13 10.87
CA LEU A 118 1.31 -2.28 10.19
C LEU A 118 1.90 -2.31 8.78
N SER A 119 3.11 -2.83 8.63
CA SER A 119 3.65 -3.10 7.30
C SER A 119 3.05 -4.40 6.80
N LYS A 120 2.59 -4.39 5.58
CA LYS A 120 1.99 -5.55 4.92
C LYS A 120 2.72 -5.80 3.62
N GLN A 121 3.14 -7.02 3.43
CA GLN A 121 3.76 -7.47 2.19
C GLN A 121 2.79 -8.37 1.45
N CYS A 122 2.60 -8.07 0.18
CA CYS A 122 1.90 -8.94 -0.75
C CYS A 122 2.92 -9.52 -1.72
N ALA A 123 3.04 -10.83 -1.79
CA ALA A 123 3.80 -11.51 -2.82
C ALA A 123 2.83 -12.18 -3.79
N PRO A 124 2.95 -11.97 -5.11
CA PRO A 124 2.10 -12.65 -6.06
C PRO A 124 2.39 -14.15 -6.05
N LEU A 125 1.34 -14.96 -5.93
CA LEU A 125 1.41 -16.38 -6.25
C LEU A 125 1.57 -16.58 -7.77
N ALA A 126 2.14 -17.71 -8.16
CA ALA A 126 2.41 -18.03 -9.55
C ALA A 126 1.15 -17.88 -10.43
N GLY A 127 1.08 -16.88 -11.31
CA GLY A 127 0.05 -16.75 -12.35
C GLY A 127 -0.57 -15.37 -12.52
N GLY A 128 -0.42 -14.43 -11.58
CA GLY A 128 -1.15 -13.17 -11.62
C GLY A 128 -0.29 -11.92 -11.67
N SER A 129 -0.81 -10.83 -12.21
CA SER A 129 -0.28 -9.50 -12.01
C SER A 129 -1.02 -8.83 -10.85
N VAL A 130 -0.27 -8.36 -9.87
CA VAL A 130 -0.82 -7.58 -8.77
C VAL A 130 -0.87 -6.13 -9.18
N ASN A 131 -2.05 -5.56 -9.24
CA ASN A 131 -2.17 -4.17 -9.66
C ASN A 131 -2.01 -3.16 -8.53
N THR A 132 -2.14 -3.56 -7.26
CA THR A 132 -1.94 -2.59 -6.16
C THR A 132 -1.71 -3.21 -4.78
N GLY A 133 -0.82 -2.58 -4.01
CA GLY A 133 -0.78 -2.72 -2.56
C GLY A 133 -1.11 -1.38 -1.92
N CYS A 134 -2.00 -1.31 -0.93
CA CYS A 134 -2.63 -0.06 -0.54
C CYS A 134 -3.22 0.00 0.83
N PHE A 135 -3.59 1.23 1.21
CA PHE A 135 -4.50 1.51 2.31
C PHE A 135 -5.78 2.19 1.81
N CYS A 136 -6.88 1.90 2.45
CA CYS A 136 -8.15 2.55 2.20
C CYS A 136 -8.93 2.79 3.50
N ARG A 137 -9.86 3.74 3.47
CA ARG A 137 -10.87 3.90 4.51
C ARG A 137 -12.05 2.98 4.21
N PRO A 138 -12.58 2.29 5.21
CA PRO A 138 -13.77 1.49 5.01
C PRO A 138 -14.94 2.40 4.62
N ARG A 139 -15.79 1.91 3.74
CA ARG A 139 -17.10 2.51 3.56
C ARG A 139 -17.86 2.34 4.87
N ALA A 140 -18.42 3.42 5.39
CA ALA A 140 -19.40 3.30 6.45
C ALA A 140 -20.59 2.53 5.84
N ASP A 141 -20.80 1.32 6.28
CA ASP A 141 -21.99 0.58 5.93
C ASP A 141 -23.20 1.36 6.41
N SER A 142 -24.03 1.66 5.47
CA SER A 142 -25.32 2.27 5.68
C SER A 142 -26.26 1.31 6.43
#